data_bbd1944e0951c078db28ba81652bb77b
#
_entry.id   bbd1944e0951c078db28ba81652bb77b
#
_cell.length_a   1.000
_cell.length_b   1.000
_cell.length_c   1.000
_cell.angle_alpha   90.00
_cell.angle_beta   90.00
_cell.angle_gamma   90.00
#
_symmetry.space_group_name_H-M   'P 1'
#
loop_
_entity.id
_entity.type
_entity.pdbx_description
1 polymer ?
#
loop_
_entity_poly.entity_id
_entity_poly.type
_entity_poly.pdbx_seq_one_letter_code
_entity_poly.pdbx_strand_id
1 'polypeptide(L)'
;MVPIALHKEQPGYVINTLLIPWVRAGMSLVVKGVAGPHDVDRTWMIAGGGETGPFAVLDLVGLRTPLQILTAAAEAGDAAAAEEAKWLRREYIDRNKLGIETGEGFYKYPNPAYRSADFVRPRR
;
A
#
# COMPACT_ATOMS: atom_id res chain seq x y z
N MET A 1 -19.32 -11.28 -3.43
CA MET A 1 -19.13 -9.85 -3.74
C MET A 1 -20.39 -9.28 -4.37
N VAL A 2 -20.90 -8.18 -3.86
CA VAL A 2 -22.10 -7.55 -4.41
C VAL A 2 -21.70 -6.77 -5.67
N PRO A 3 -22.31 -7.05 -6.83
CA PRO A 3 -22.00 -6.26 -8.02
C PRO A 3 -22.56 -4.86 -7.90
N ILE A 4 -21.79 -3.88 -8.36
CA ILE A 4 -22.18 -2.49 -8.38
C ILE A 4 -22.42 -2.08 -9.84
N ALA A 5 -23.61 -1.55 -10.12
CA ALA A 5 -23.90 -1.04 -11.45
C ALA A 5 -23.16 0.28 -11.70
N LEU A 6 -22.44 0.36 -12.81
CA LEU A 6 -21.73 1.58 -13.19
C LEU A 6 -22.61 2.37 -14.14
N HIS A 7 -22.82 3.64 -13.83
CA HIS A 7 -23.58 4.56 -14.68
C HIS A 7 -22.74 5.08 -15.85
N LYS A 8 -21.43 4.97 -15.72
CA LYS A 8 -20.47 5.42 -16.70
C LYS A 8 -19.25 4.51 -16.61
N GLU A 9 -18.67 4.17 -17.74
CA GLU A 9 -17.44 3.37 -17.79
C GLU A 9 -16.29 4.19 -17.18
N GLN A 10 -15.53 3.55 -16.29
CA GLN A 10 -14.40 4.16 -15.61
C GLN A 10 -13.22 3.18 -15.67
N PRO A 11 -12.06 3.59 -16.26
CA PRO A 11 -10.88 2.72 -16.29
C PRO A 11 -10.47 2.28 -14.88
N GLY A 12 -10.19 0.99 -14.71
CA GLY A 12 -9.79 0.43 -13.42
C GLY A 12 -10.94 0.17 -12.44
N TYR A 13 -12.16 0.42 -12.85
CA TYR A 13 -13.36 0.24 -12.03
C TYR A 13 -13.38 1.16 -10.80
N VAL A 14 -14.48 1.13 -10.07
CA VAL A 14 -14.68 1.96 -8.88
C VAL A 14 -13.68 1.62 -7.78
N ILE A 15 -13.44 0.32 -7.54
CA ILE A 15 -12.52 -0.09 -6.47
C ILE A 15 -11.09 0.41 -6.73
N ASN A 16 -10.60 0.31 -7.96
CA ASN A 16 -9.25 0.76 -8.28
C ASN A 16 -9.13 2.28 -8.26
N THR A 17 -10.19 2.99 -8.63
CA THR A 17 -10.22 4.45 -8.55
C THR A 17 -10.07 4.93 -7.10
N LEU A 18 -10.61 4.18 -6.14
CA LEU A 18 -10.47 4.50 -4.72
C LEU A 18 -9.18 3.94 -4.13
N LEU A 19 -8.83 2.70 -4.49
CA LEU A 19 -7.71 1.99 -3.91
C LEU A 19 -6.35 2.59 -4.30
N ILE A 20 -6.14 2.88 -5.57
CA ILE A 20 -4.84 3.36 -6.07
C ILE A 20 -4.45 4.70 -5.43
N PRO A 21 -5.31 5.72 -5.38
CA PRO A 21 -4.96 6.96 -4.67
C PRO A 21 -4.71 6.75 -3.18
N TRP A 22 -5.44 5.83 -2.55
CA TRP A 22 -5.30 5.53 -1.12
C TRP A 22 -3.93 4.93 -0.81
N VAL A 23 -3.51 3.89 -1.55
CA VAL A 23 -2.19 3.28 -1.34
C VAL A 23 -1.06 4.24 -1.72
N ARG A 24 -1.25 5.05 -2.77
CA ARG A 24 -0.26 6.05 -3.16
C ARG A 24 -0.10 7.15 -2.11
N ALA A 25 -1.21 7.55 -1.48
CA ALA A 25 -1.15 8.51 -0.37
C ALA A 25 -0.29 7.96 0.76
N GLY A 26 -0.44 6.68 1.10
CA GLY A 26 0.39 6.02 2.10
C GLY A 26 1.87 6.01 1.70
N MET A 27 2.18 5.63 0.47
CA MET A 27 3.55 5.61 -0.02
C MET A 27 4.18 7.02 -0.01
N SER A 28 3.42 8.03 -0.36
CA SER A 28 3.87 9.43 -0.32
C SER A 28 4.31 9.84 1.08
N LEU A 29 3.55 9.47 2.10
CA LEU A 29 3.88 9.78 3.48
C LEU A 29 5.21 9.15 3.91
N VAL A 30 5.48 7.94 3.46
CA VAL A 30 6.75 7.26 3.77
C VAL A 30 7.92 7.86 3.00
N VAL A 31 7.75 8.09 1.71
CA VAL A 31 8.80 8.67 0.85
C VAL A 31 9.20 10.07 1.34
N LYS A 32 8.24 10.84 1.81
CA LYS A 32 8.49 12.18 2.37
C LYS A 32 9.04 12.16 3.79
N GLY A 33 9.18 10.99 4.38
CA GLY A 33 9.73 10.86 5.73
C GLY A 33 8.79 11.26 6.85
N VAL A 34 7.47 11.32 6.60
CA VAL A 34 6.48 11.72 7.60
C VAL A 34 6.23 10.59 8.60
N ALA A 35 6.13 9.36 8.12
CA ALA A 35 5.86 8.18 8.96
C ALA A 35 6.38 6.93 8.29
N GLY A 36 6.60 5.87 9.07
CA GLY A 36 6.91 4.56 8.51
C GLY A 36 5.67 3.82 8.05
N PRO A 37 5.83 2.72 7.28
CA PRO A 37 4.69 1.96 6.76
C PRO A 37 3.75 1.43 7.85
N HIS A 38 4.29 0.91 8.95
CA HIS A 38 3.47 0.40 10.05
C HIS A 38 2.66 1.51 10.73
N ASP A 39 3.24 2.70 10.87
CA ASP A 39 2.54 3.83 11.51
C ASP A 39 1.43 4.39 10.62
N VAL A 40 1.63 4.39 9.30
CA VAL A 40 0.57 4.77 8.35
C VAL A 40 -0.62 3.81 8.49
N ASP A 41 -0.36 2.51 8.48
CA ASP A 41 -1.40 1.50 8.63
C ASP A 41 -2.10 1.61 9.98
N ARG A 42 -1.32 1.78 11.05
CA ARG A 42 -1.86 1.92 12.40
C ARG A 42 -2.81 3.11 12.49
N THR A 43 -2.41 4.25 11.94
CA THR A 43 -3.23 5.47 11.92
C THR A 43 -4.54 5.23 11.20
N TRP A 44 -4.49 4.60 10.03
CA TRP A 44 -5.69 4.27 9.25
C TRP A 44 -6.61 3.33 10.01
N MET A 45 -6.06 2.29 10.61
CA MET A 45 -6.85 1.30 11.35
C MET A 45 -7.54 1.93 12.56
N ILE A 46 -6.87 2.83 13.27
CA ILE A 46 -7.45 3.53 14.42
C ILE A 46 -8.56 4.47 13.96
N ALA A 47 -8.31 5.29 12.95
CA ALA A 47 -9.27 6.29 12.47
C ALA A 47 -10.42 5.67 11.70
N GLY A 48 -10.14 4.67 10.87
CA GLY A 48 -11.14 4.05 9.99
C GLY A 48 -11.81 2.81 10.54
N GLY A 49 -11.30 2.24 11.63
CA GLY A 49 -11.86 1.05 12.26
C GLY A 49 -11.65 -0.25 11.49
N GLY A 50 -10.79 -0.24 10.46
CA GLY A 50 -10.49 -1.43 9.67
C GLY A 50 -9.45 -2.32 10.31
N GLU A 51 -9.27 -3.52 9.76
CA GLU A 51 -8.31 -4.52 10.25
C GLU A 51 -6.95 -4.43 9.54
N THR A 52 -6.85 -3.64 8.48
CA THR A 52 -5.64 -3.45 7.69
C THR A 52 -5.53 -2.01 7.22
N GLY A 53 -4.33 -1.61 6.84
CA GLY A 53 -4.07 -0.32 6.21
C GLY A 53 -3.52 -0.48 4.81
N PRO A 54 -3.08 0.63 4.17
CA PRO A 54 -2.60 0.60 2.78
C PRO A 54 -1.45 -0.38 2.53
N PHE A 55 -0.49 -0.44 3.43
CA PHE A 55 0.70 -1.28 3.25
C PHE A 55 0.38 -2.77 3.44
N ALA A 56 -0.52 -3.11 4.36
CA ALA A 56 -1.00 -4.48 4.49
C ALA A 56 -1.70 -4.94 3.21
N VAL A 57 -2.51 -4.07 2.61
CA VAL A 57 -3.19 -4.37 1.34
C VAL A 57 -2.18 -4.57 0.22
N LEU A 58 -1.14 -3.73 0.14
CA LEU A 58 -0.09 -3.87 -0.86
C LEU A 58 0.63 -5.23 -0.74
N ASP A 59 0.91 -5.68 0.48
CA ASP A 59 1.52 -7.00 0.69
C ASP A 59 0.62 -8.13 0.20
N LEU A 60 -0.69 -8.00 0.38
CA LEU A 60 -1.66 -8.99 -0.08
C LEU A 60 -1.71 -9.04 -1.61
N VAL A 61 -1.71 -7.90 -2.27
CA VAL A 61 -1.73 -7.77 -3.73
C VAL A 61 -0.41 -8.24 -4.33
N GLY A 62 0.69 -7.98 -3.65
CA GLY A 62 2.04 -8.21 -4.17
C GLY A 62 2.64 -6.93 -4.73
N LEU A 63 3.91 -6.69 -4.44
CA LEU A 63 4.53 -5.38 -4.70
C LEU A 63 4.90 -5.13 -6.17
N ARG A 64 4.85 -6.16 -7.00
CA ARG A 64 5.07 -5.99 -8.45
C ARG A 64 3.98 -5.15 -9.09
N THR A 65 2.73 -5.33 -8.65
CA THR A 65 1.59 -4.58 -9.20
C THR A 65 1.69 -3.09 -8.94
N PRO A 66 1.89 -2.60 -7.70
CA PRO A 66 2.08 -1.17 -7.48
C PRO A 66 3.33 -0.63 -8.19
N LEU A 67 4.38 -1.41 -8.32
CA LEU A 67 5.57 -0.98 -9.06
C LEU A 67 5.24 -0.70 -10.53
N GLN A 68 4.45 -1.57 -11.18
CA GLN A 68 4.03 -1.38 -12.56
C GLN A 68 3.18 -0.11 -12.72
N ILE A 69 2.26 0.12 -11.79
CA ILE A 69 1.40 1.31 -11.79
C ILE A 69 2.24 2.58 -11.64
N LEU A 70 3.17 2.59 -10.69
CA LEU A 70 4.06 3.74 -10.46
C LEU A 70 4.96 4.01 -11.66
N THR A 71 5.50 2.95 -12.26
CA THR A 71 6.37 3.06 -13.44
C THR A 71 5.61 3.68 -14.61
N ALA A 72 4.38 3.22 -14.86
CA ALA A 72 3.55 3.76 -15.94
C ALA A 72 3.19 5.23 -15.68
N ALA A 73 2.86 5.58 -14.44
CA ALA A 73 2.57 6.96 -14.07
C ALA A 73 3.81 7.87 -14.24
N ALA A 74 4.98 7.38 -13.86
CA ALA A 74 6.24 8.10 -14.03
C ALA A 74 6.55 8.37 -15.50
N GLU A 75 6.34 7.38 -16.36
CA GLU A 75 6.53 7.52 -17.80
C GLU A 75 5.56 8.53 -18.40
N ALA A 76 4.39 8.71 -17.79
CA ALA A 76 3.39 9.70 -18.21
C ALA A 76 3.67 11.10 -17.62
N GLY A 77 4.77 11.28 -16.90
CA GLY A 77 5.20 12.58 -16.37
C GLY A 77 4.94 12.83 -14.89
N ASP A 78 4.50 11.83 -14.13
CA ASP A 78 4.27 11.95 -12.69
C ASP A 78 5.59 11.80 -11.93
N ALA A 79 6.19 12.93 -11.52
CA ALA A 79 7.47 12.94 -10.82
C ALA A 79 7.38 12.28 -9.44
N ALA A 80 6.27 12.41 -8.74
CA ALA A 80 6.07 11.76 -7.45
C ALA A 80 6.05 10.24 -7.61
N ALA A 81 5.41 9.74 -8.67
CA ALA A 81 5.39 8.32 -8.98
C ALA A 81 6.79 7.78 -9.26
N ALA A 82 7.64 8.57 -9.93
CA ALA A 82 9.03 8.17 -10.19
C ALA A 82 9.81 7.98 -8.87
N GLU A 83 9.64 8.88 -7.92
CA GLU A 83 10.30 8.77 -6.61
C GLU A 83 9.76 7.59 -5.80
N GLU A 84 8.44 7.38 -5.83
CA GLU A 84 7.80 6.25 -5.16
C GLU A 84 8.26 4.92 -5.76
N ALA A 85 8.39 4.85 -7.09
CA ALA A 85 8.89 3.65 -7.77
C ALA A 85 10.34 3.33 -7.37
N LYS A 86 11.20 4.34 -7.33
CA LYS A 86 12.60 4.18 -6.90
C LYS A 86 12.67 3.63 -5.47
N TRP A 87 11.89 4.23 -4.57
CA TRP A 87 11.85 3.81 -3.18
C TRP A 87 11.37 2.37 -3.05
N LEU A 88 10.28 2.02 -3.72
CA LEU A 88 9.71 0.67 -3.68
C LEU A 88 10.70 -0.37 -4.22
N ARG A 89 11.36 -0.05 -5.32
CA ARG A 89 12.35 -0.94 -5.91
C ARG A 89 13.56 -1.12 -4.99
N ARG A 90 14.12 -0.03 -4.50
CA ARG A 90 15.33 -0.06 -3.67
C ARG A 90 15.11 -0.78 -2.33
N GLU A 91 14.00 -0.48 -1.66
CA GLU A 91 13.77 -0.96 -0.30
C GLU A 91 13.11 -2.32 -0.22
N TYR A 92 12.40 -2.74 -1.28
CA TYR A 92 11.60 -3.96 -1.25
C TYR A 92 11.85 -4.90 -2.42
N ILE A 93 11.65 -4.44 -3.65
CA ILE A 93 11.74 -5.31 -4.83
C ILE A 93 13.14 -5.91 -4.97
N ASP A 94 14.18 -5.08 -4.90
CA ASP A 94 15.58 -5.52 -5.05
C ASP A 94 16.04 -6.42 -3.90
N ARG A 95 15.31 -6.41 -2.79
CA ARG A 95 15.58 -7.27 -1.63
C ARG A 95 14.70 -8.51 -1.60
N ASN A 96 13.98 -8.78 -2.67
CA ASN A 96 13.03 -9.88 -2.80
C ASN A 96 11.92 -9.86 -1.72
N LYS A 97 11.53 -8.67 -1.29
CA LYS A 97 10.43 -8.48 -0.35
C LYS A 97 9.20 -8.06 -1.14
N LEU A 98 8.48 -9.07 -1.66
CA LEU A 98 7.37 -8.85 -2.60
C LEU A 98 6.00 -8.95 -1.94
N GLY A 99 5.94 -9.16 -0.64
CA GLY A 99 4.70 -9.31 0.11
C GLY A 99 4.53 -10.74 0.62
N ILE A 100 3.28 -11.18 0.73
CA ILE A 100 2.96 -12.51 1.27
C ILE A 100 3.63 -13.62 0.45
N GLU A 101 3.70 -13.48 -0.86
CA GLU A 101 4.27 -14.51 -1.75
C GLU A 101 5.73 -14.86 -1.44
N THR A 102 6.50 -13.91 -0.90
CA THR A 102 7.91 -14.15 -0.53
C THR A 102 8.11 -14.25 0.98
N GLY A 103 7.04 -14.22 1.76
CA GLY A 103 7.11 -14.28 3.21
C GLY A 103 7.43 -12.96 3.89
N GLU A 104 7.73 -11.93 3.13
CA GLU A 104 8.00 -10.59 3.66
C GLU A 104 7.73 -9.52 2.59
N GLY A 105 7.11 -8.44 2.99
CA GLY A 105 6.98 -7.20 2.26
C GLY A 105 7.15 -6.06 3.24
N PHE A 106 6.12 -5.25 3.46
CA PHE A 106 6.12 -4.25 4.53
C PHE A 106 6.00 -4.90 5.91
N TYR A 107 5.49 -6.12 5.95
CA TYR A 107 5.35 -6.94 7.15
C TYR A 107 5.97 -8.30 6.91
N LYS A 108 6.22 -9.03 7.99
CA LYS A 108 6.69 -10.42 7.94
C LYS A 108 5.53 -11.38 8.11
N TYR A 109 5.52 -12.46 7.34
CA TYR A 109 4.47 -13.47 7.32
C TYR A 109 5.02 -14.85 7.69
N PRO A 110 4.29 -15.75 8.31
CA PRO A 110 2.88 -15.58 8.71
C PRO A 110 2.72 -14.60 9.86
N ASN A 111 1.91 -14.40 10.61
CA ASN A 111 1.73 -13.57 11.82
C ASN A 111 2.21 -12.12 11.66
N PRO A 112 1.66 -11.38 10.68
CA PRO A 112 2.08 -9.99 10.50
C PRO A 112 1.68 -9.13 11.71
N ALA A 113 2.49 -8.10 11.98
CA ALA A 113 2.32 -7.24 13.14
C ALA A 113 0.93 -6.60 13.25
N TYR A 114 0.30 -6.27 12.12
CA TYR A 114 -1.02 -5.63 12.12
C TYR A 114 -2.15 -6.52 12.64
N ARG A 115 -1.92 -7.83 12.77
CA ARG A 115 -2.89 -8.76 13.38
C ARG A 115 -2.77 -8.85 14.89
N SER A 116 -1.70 -8.30 15.46
CA SER A 116 -1.54 -8.27 16.91
C SER A 116 -2.53 -7.29 17.53
N ALA A 117 -3.14 -7.69 18.66
CA ALA A 117 -4.03 -6.81 19.41
C ALA A 117 -3.32 -5.52 19.86
N ASP A 118 -1.99 -5.58 20.04
CA ASP A 118 -1.21 -4.43 20.50
C ASP A 118 -0.88 -3.42 19.41
N PHE A 119 -1.11 -3.78 18.14
CA PHE A 119 -0.72 -2.93 17.02
C PHE A 119 -1.41 -1.56 17.05
N VAL A 120 -2.69 -1.52 17.42
CA VAL A 120 -3.49 -0.28 17.45
C VAL A 120 -3.62 0.31 18.84
N ARG A 121 -2.97 -0.27 19.85
CA ARG A 121 -3.00 0.29 21.20
C ARG A 121 -2.08 1.51 21.31
N PRO A 122 -2.48 2.53 22.11
CA PRO A 122 -1.62 3.68 22.32
C PRO A 122 -0.26 3.25 22.88
N ARG A 123 0.80 3.77 22.30
CA ARG A 123 2.15 3.60 22.86
C ARG A 123 2.35 4.63 23.95
N ARG A 124 2.92 4.18 25.04
CA ARG A 124 3.28 5.05 26.15
C ARG A 124 4.70 5.59 25.95
#